data_c9fa7a4ebe8db0eeb23873a5539e2370
#
_entry.id   c9fa7a4ebe8db0eeb23873a5539e2370
#
_cell.length_a   1.000
_cell.length_b   1.000
_cell.length_c   1.000
_cell.angle_alpha   90.00
_cell.angle_beta   90.00
_cell.angle_gamma   90.00
#
_symmetry.space_group_name_H-M   'P 1'
#
loop_
_entity.id
_entity.type
_entity.pdbx_description
1 polymer ?
#
loop_
_entity_poly.entity_id
_entity_poly.type
_entity_poly.pdbx_seq_one_letter_code
_entity_poly.pdbx_strand_id
1 'polypeptide(L)'
;MDWKREFKKGVKSGLPIGIGYIPVSFTFGFLAVSGGLPIWVAVIISLTNLTSAGQFAGTNLIFAGAGYLEVALTTFVINIRYMLMSLSLSQKLERKTGTLARLVMAFGITDETFVVGSLRTGTLTAPFMLGLILMPVAGWNLGTLMGGCISTLLPQALQNAMGIALYAMFIALIIPAAKASAHVLCIICIAVAVQCGLKYIPVFSFLSDGFRVIISTVTAAGLGAWLFPGTDDGGETEAAREMEPNEEEMDGEIRDISKETGGDGDGA
;
A
#
# COMPACT_ATOMS: atom_id res chain seq x y z
N MET A 1 4.64 21.00 -21.99
CA MET A 1 4.27 20.50 -20.65
C MET A 1 5.43 20.76 -19.69
N ASP A 2 5.20 21.47 -18.59
CA ASP A 2 6.27 21.78 -17.62
C ASP A 2 6.50 20.58 -16.70
N TRP A 3 7.61 19.88 -16.93
CA TRP A 3 7.99 18.67 -16.17
C TRP A 3 8.08 18.96 -14.67
N LYS A 4 8.67 20.10 -14.29
CA LYS A 4 8.85 20.49 -12.89
C LYS A 4 7.52 20.73 -12.18
N ARG A 5 6.57 21.37 -12.87
CA ARG A 5 5.24 21.68 -12.33
C ARG A 5 4.45 20.38 -12.09
N GLU A 6 4.45 19.47 -13.05
CA GLU A 6 3.76 18.19 -12.92
C GLU A 6 4.37 17.30 -11.83
N PHE A 7 5.70 17.24 -11.74
CA PHE A 7 6.40 16.55 -10.67
C PHE A 7 6.05 17.12 -9.29
N LYS A 8 6.04 18.44 -9.13
CA LYS A 8 5.68 19.11 -7.87
C LYS A 8 4.24 18.82 -7.46
N LYS A 9 3.29 18.78 -8.41
CA LYS A 9 1.91 18.36 -8.15
C LYS A 9 1.87 16.91 -7.63
N GLY A 10 2.59 16.00 -8.27
CA GLY A 10 2.69 14.62 -7.82
C GLY A 10 3.24 14.51 -6.39
N VAL A 11 4.31 15.21 -6.08
CA VAL A 11 4.90 15.27 -4.72
C VAL A 11 3.88 15.77 -3.69
N LYS A 12 3.14 16.87 -4.02
CA LYS A 12 2.11 17.41 -3.11
C LYS A 12 1.00 16.38 -2.85
N SER A 13 0.55 15.66 -3.88
CA SER A 13 -0.47 14.60 -3.73
C SER A 13 0.06 13.36 -3.00
N GLY A 14 1.34 13.03 -3.14
CA GLY A 14 1.97 11.88 -2.47
C GLY A 14 2.36 12.15 -1.01
N LEU A 15 2.47 13.41 -0.59
CA LEU A 15 2.93 13.77 0.75
C LEU A 15 2.03 13.23 1.87
N PRO A 16 0.69 13.38 1.81
CA PRO A 16 -0.20 12.79 2.83
C PRO A 16 -0.06 11.27 2.92
N ILE A 17 0.09 10.58 1.77
CA ILE A 17 0.28 9.13 1.73
C ILE A 17 1.61 8.76 2.40
N GLY A 18 2.69 9.47 2.06
CA GLY A 18 4.01 9.24 2.66
C GLY A 18 4.00 9.40 4.18
N ILE A 19 3.35 10.44 4.70
CA ILE A 19 3.20 10.67 6.14
C ILE A 19 2.37 9.55 6.77
N GLY A 20 1.25 9.16 6.14
CA GLY A 20 0.39 8.07 6.60
C GLY A 20 1.09 6.70 6.64
N TYR A 21 2.09 6.49 5.79
CA TYR A 21 2.86 5.25 5.74
C TYR A 21 3.89 5.11 6.87
N ILE A 22 4.36 6.21 7.46
CA ILE A 22 5.39 6.15 8.52
C ILE A 22 4.96 5.27 9.71
N PRO A 23 3.77 5.39 10.32
CA PRO A 23 3.37 4.55 11.44
C PRO A 23 3.28 3.07 11.08
N VAL A 24 2.78 2.76 9.89
CA VAL A 24 2.61 1.38 9.41
C VAL A 24 3.96 0.72 9.18
N SER A 25 4.85 1.39 8.46
CA SER A 25 6.18 0.89 8.16
C SER A 25 7.09 0.89 9.39
N PHE A 26 6.88 1.79 10.35
CA PHE A 26 7.50 1.73 11.67
C PHE A 26 7.17 0.40 12.36
N THR A 27 5.89 0.01 12.36
CA THR A 27 5.46 -1.28 12.93
C THR A 27 6.12 -2.45 12.21
N PHE A 28 6.27 -2.38 10.88
CA PHE A 28 6.98 -3.40 10.10
C PHE A 28 8.46 -3.49 10.51
N GLY A 29 9.18 -2.37 10.51
CA GLY A 29 10.59 -2.34 10.90
C GLY A 29 10.83 -2.84 12.31
N PHE A 30 9.98 -2.42 13.24
CA PHE A 30 9.99 -2.89 14.62
C PHE A 30 9.81 -4.42 14.70
N LEU A 31 8.77 -4.96 14.05
CA LEU A 31 8.45 -6.39 14.08
C LEU A 31 9.56 -7.22 13.42
N ALA A 32 10.07 -6.78 12.28
CA ALA A 32 11.14 -7.46 11.55
C ALA A 32 12.41 -7.61 12.39
N VAL A 33 12.83 -6.53 13.06
CA VAL A 33 14.05 -6.55 13.89
C VAL A 33 13.83 -7.27 15.22
N SER A 34 12.67 -7.09 15.86
CA SER A 34 12.31 -7.84 17.09
C SER A 34 12.20 -9.34 16.83
N GLY A 35 11.80 -9.74 15.60
CA GLY A 35 11.78 -11.14 15.16
C GLY A 35 13.15 -11.73 14.80
N GLY A 36 14.24 -10.93 14.87
CA GLY A 36 15.60 -11.37 14.67
C GLY A 36 16.23 -11.03 13.32
N LEU A 37 15.52 -10.28 12.44
CA LEU A 37 16.14 -9.81 11.21
C LEU A 37 17.07 -8.60 11.49
N PRO A 38 18.24 -8.54 10.86
CA PRO A 38 19.07 -7.34 10.90
C PRO A 38 18.34 -6.14 10.30
N ILE A 39 18.57 -4.94 10.84
CA ILE A 39 17.92 -3.69 10.38
C ILE A 39 18.08 -3.48 8.86
N TRP A 40 19.27 -3.73 8.34
CA TRP A 40 19.54 -3.57 6.91
C TRP A 40 18.70 -4.51 6.02
N VAL A 41 18.38 -5.72 6.50
CA VAL A 41 17.48 -6.65 5.80
C VAL A 41 16.07 -6.09 5.78
N ALA A 42 15.55 -5.60 6.92
CA ALA A 42 14.24 -4.97 6.98
C ALA A 42 14.11 -3.77 6.02
N VAL A 43 15.16 -2.94 5.95
CA VAL A 43 15.22 -1.80 5.02
C VAL A 43 15.28 -2.27 3.56
N ILE A 44 16.06 -3.29 3.22
CA ILE A 44 16.11 -3.84 1.85
C ILE A 44 14.75 -4.41 1.46
N ILE A 45 14.07 -5.14 2.35
CA ILE A 45 12.71 -5.63 2.10
C ILE A 45 11.78 -4.45 1.79
N SER A 46 11.84 -3.36 2.55
CA SER A 46 11.03 -2.17 2.33
C SER A 46 11.40 -1.42 1.04
N LEU A 47 12.67 -1.37 0.68
CA LEU A 47 13.15 -0.76 -0.57
C LEU A 47 12.73 -1.54 -1.82
N THR A 48 12.60 -2.86 -1.71
CA THR A 48 12.31 -3.73 -2.85
C THR A 48 10.85 -4.16 -2.93
N ASN A 49 10.09 -3.98 -1.87
CA ASN A 49 8.72 -4.48 -1.77
C ASN A 49 7.80 -3.51 -1.01
N LEU A 50 7.22 -2.56 -1.71
CA LEU A 50 6.32 -1.53 -1.15
C LEU A 50 4.86 -2.05 -1.07
N THR A 51 4.61 -3.16 -0.36
CA THR A 51 3.31 -3.85 -0.43
C THR A 51 2.60 -4.06 0.91
N SER A 52 3.06 -3.48 2.01
CA SER A 52 2.45 -3.62 3.34
C SER A 52 2.08 -5.09 3.68
N ALA A 53 0.85 -5.53 3.40
CA ALA A 53 0.35 -6.88 3.72
C ALA A 53 1.27 -8.01 3.21
N GLY A 54 1.77 -7.91 1.97
CA GLY A 54 2.71 -8.88 1.41
C GLY A 54 4.04 -8.91 2.16
N GLN A 55 4.52 -7.76 2.61
CA GLN A 55 5.75 -7.62 3.38
C GLN A 55 5.64 -8.28 4.76
N PHE A 56 4.55 -7.99 5.49
CA PHE A 56 4.28 -8.63 6.80
C PHE A 56 4.09 -10.15 6.66
N ALA A 57 3.29 -10.60 5.67
CA ALA A 57 3.06 -12.02 5.43
C ALA A 57 4.36 -12.75 5.08
N GLY A 58 5.14 -12.23 4.14
CA GLY A 58 6.42 -12.81 3.74
C GLY A 58 7.41 -12.89 4.90
N THR A 59 7.53 -11.83 5.70
CA THR A 59 8.42 -11.82 6.88
C THR A 59 7.97 -12.83 7.94
N ASN A 60 6.67 -12.95 8.20
CA ASN A 60 6.15 -13.95 9.14
C ASN A 60 6.43 -15.39 8.67
N LEU A 61 6.32 -15.66 7.37
CA LEU A 61 6.67 -16.97 6.80
C LEU A 61 8.17 -17.25 6.93
N ILE A 62 9.03 -16.25 6.75
CA ILE A 62 10.49 -16.37 6.99
C ILE A 62 10.73 -16.74 8.45
N PHE A 63 10.07 -16.09 9.40
CA PHE A 63 10.18 -16.43 10.82
C PHE A 63 9.69 -17.85 11.16
N ALA A 64 8.64 -18.31 10.45
CA ALA A 64 8.12 -19.67 10.58
C ALA A 64 9.03 -20.73 9.92
N GLY A 65 10.12 -20.34 9.26
CA GLY A 65 11.01 -21.26 8.56
C GLY A 65 10.43 -21.83 7.26
N ALA A 66 9.47 -21.14 6.65
CA ALA A 66 8.84 -21.56 5.40
C ALA A 66 9.85 -21.61 4.24
N GLY A 67 9.63 -22.51 3.29
CA GLY A 67 10.46 -22.63 2.09
C GLY A 67 10.33 -21.43 1.17
N TYR A 68 11.38 -21.13 0.40
CA TYR A 68 11.43 -19.99 -0.53
C TYR A 68 10.25 -19.95 -1.51
N LEU A 69 9.84 -21.11 -2.02
CA LEU A 69 8.71 -21.21 -2.95
C LEU A 69 7.39 -20.80 -2.28
N GLU A 70 7.19 -21.21 -1.02
CA GLU A 70 6.00 -20.83 -0.25
C GLU A 70 5.94 -19.34 0.02
N VAL A 71 7.07 -18.72 0.43
CA VAL A 71 7.18 -17.28 0.62
C VAL A 71 6.88 -16.55 -0.69
N ALA A 72 7.47 -17.00 -1.81
CA ALA A 72 7.27 -16.39 -3.12
C ALA A 72 5.82 -16.49 -3.60
N LEU A 73 5.21 -17.67 -3.52
CA LEU A 73 3.82 -17.88 -3.96
C LEU A 73 2.82 -17.11 -3.09
N THR A 74 2.99 -17.14 -1.76
CA THR A 74 2.11 -16.41 -0.86
C THR A 74 2.20 -14.90 -1.10
N THR A 75 3.41 -14.37 -1.21
CA THR A 75 3.63 -12.95 -1.49
C THR A 75 3.05 -12.57 -2.86
N PHE A 76 3.23 -13.41 -3.88
CA PHE A 76 2.66 -13.20 -5.21
C PHE A 76 1.13 -13.14 -5.17
N VAL A 77 0.48 -14.10 -4.51
CA VAL A 77 -1.00 -14.15 -4.44
C VAL A 77 -1.56 -12.93 -3.72
N ILE A 78 -0.93 -12.51 -2.60
CA ILE A 78 -1.36 -11.31 -1.86
C ILE A 78 -1.21 -10.05 -2.72
N ASN A 79 -0.16 -9.98 -3.55
CA ASN A 79 0.21 -8.81 -4.32
C ASN A 79 -0.33 -8.80 -5.76
N ILE A 80 -1.06 -9.84 -6.20
CA ILE A 80 -1.58 -9.95 -7.58
C ILE A 80 -2.48 -8.75 -7.96
N ARG A 81 -3.14 -8.14 -6.98
CA ARG A 81 -3.96 -6.94 -7.16
C ARG A 81 -3.17 -5.75 -7.75
N TYR A 82 -1.90 -5.61 -7.39
CA TYR A 82 -1.04 -4.54 -7.93
C TYR A 82 -0.80 -4.68 -9.44
N MET A 83 -0.80 -5.92 -9.94
CA MET A 83 -0.72 -6.17 -11.38
C MET A 83 -1.98 -5.63 -12.09
N LEU A 84 -3.17 -5.86 -11.52
CA LEU A 84 -4.42 -5.36 -12.08
C LEU A 84 -4.51 -3.83 -12.02
N MET A 85 -4.10 -3.22 -10.90
CA MET A 85 -4.01 -1.77 -10.74
C MET A 85 -3.03 -1.15 -11.72
N SER A 86 -1.86 -1.76 -11.91
CA SER A 86 -0.86 -1.32 -12.88
C SER A 86 -1.40 -1.36 -14.32
N LEU A 87 -2.13 -2.43 -14.66
CA LEU A 87 -2.76 -2.58 -15.97
C LEU A 87 -3.81 -1.48 -16.20
N SER A 88 -4.66 -1.22 -15.22
CA SER A 88 -5.67 -0.15 -15.26
C SER A 88 -5.03 1.23 -15.44
N LEU A 89 -4.04 1.60 -14.62
CA LEU A 89 -3.34 2.88 -14.74
C LEU A 89 -2.58 3.01 -16.05
N SER A 90 -2.08 1.91 -16.61
CA SER A 90 -1.34 1.93 -17.88
C SER A 90 -2.18 2.45 -19.03
N GLN A 91 -3.51 2.31 -18.97
CA GLN A 91 -4.45 2.80 -19.99
C GLN A 91 -4.60 4.33 -19.93
N LYS A 92 -4.43 4.94 -18.75
CA LYS A 92 -4.44 6.40 -18.55
C LYS A 92 -3.11 7.08 -18.83
N LEU A 93 -2.02 6.31 -18.92
CA LEU A 93 -0.68 6.83 -19.10
C LEU A 93 -0.49 7.46 -20.49
N GLU A 94 0.24 8.57 -20.52
CA GLU A 94 0.67 9.20 -21.78
C GLU A 94 1.42 8.19 -22.65
N ARG A 95 1.02 8.07 -23.93
CA ARG A 95 1.58 7.09 -24.90
C ARG A 95 3.09 7.22 -25.09
N LYS A 96 3.64 8.42 -24.91
CA LYS A 96 5.09 8.71 -25.03
C LYS A 96 5.91 8.25 -23.83
N THR A 97 5.30 7.73 -22.78
CA THR A 97 6.02 7.28 -21.57
C THR A 97 6.91 6.08 -21.90
N GLY A 98 8.21 6.24 -21.72
CA GLY A 98 9.21 5.20 -22.00
C GLY A 98 9.10 4.00 -21.04
N THR A 99 9.60 2.84 -21.46
CA THR A 99 9.51 1.58 -20.70
C THR A 99 10.13 1.67 -19.32
N LEU A 100 11.31 2.30 -19.19
CA LEU A 100 11.98 2.46 -17.89
C LEU A 100 11.12 3.26 -16.91
N ALA A 101 10.52 4.38 -17.36
CA ALA A 101 9.62 5.16 -16.52
C ALA A 101 8.38 4.34 -16.10
N ARG A 102 7.83 3.53 -16.99
CA ARG A 102 6.71 2.61 -16.68
C ARG A 102 7.10 1.58 -15.60
N LEU A 103 8.29 1.00 -15.68
CA LEU A 103 8.78 0.05 -14.68
C LEU A 103 8.95 0.70 -13.30
N VAL A 104 9.56 1.90 -13.25
CA VAL A 104 9.71 2.64 -11.99
C VAL A 104 8.35 3.04 -11.41
N MET A 105 7.41 3.48 -12.25
CA MET A 105 6.05 3.80 -11.79
C MET A 105 5.31 2.55 -11.29
N ALA A 106 5.43 1.41 -11.98
CA ALA A 106 4.79 0.16 -11.57
C ALA A 106 5.25 -0.30 -10.17
N PHE A 107 6.52 -0.09 -9.84
CA PHE A 107 7.06 -0.38 -8.51
C PHE A 107 6.37 0.45 -7.40
N GLY A 108 6.02 1.70 -7.66
CA GLY A 108 5.40 2.61 -6.68
C GLY A 108 3.88 2.60 -6.67
N ILE A 109 3.22 1.65 -7.38
CA ILE A 109 1.77 1.53 -7.34
C ILE A 109 1.37 0.81 -6.06
N THR A 110 0.61 1.50 -5.23
CA THR A 110 -0.07 1.01 -4.03
C THR A 110 -1.56 1.33 -4.15
N ASP A 111 -2.37 0.88 -3.20
CA ASP A 111 -3.80 1.16 -3.21
C ASP A 111 -4.07 2.67 -3.27
N GLU A 112 -3.36 3.45 -2.46
CA GLU A 112 -3.55 4.90 -2.35
C GLU A 112 -3.02 5.64 -3.58
N THR A 113 -1.84 5.27 -4.11
CA THR A 113 -1.30 5.89 -5.32
C THR A 113 -2.14 5.54 -6.55
N PHE A 114 -2.75 4.33 -6.56
CA PHE A 114 -3.71 3.93 -7.57
C PHE A 114 -4.96 4.81 -7.55
N VAL A 115 -5.55 5.03 -6.37
CA VAL A 115 -6.75 5.89 -6.21
C VAL A 115 -6.45 7.30 -6.71
N VAL A 116 -5.38 7.93 -6.24
CA VAL A 116 -5.00 9.30 -6.68
C VAL A 116 -4.75 9.36 -8.19
N GLY A 117 -4.07 8.35 -8.76
CA GLY A 117 -3.82 8.27 -10.20
C GLY A 117 -5.11 8.05 -11.02
N SER A 118 -6.02 7.21 -10.51
CA SER A 118 -7.26 6.86 -11.18
C SER A 118 -8.27 8.01 -11.19
N LEU A 119 -8.38 8.75 -10.10
CA LEU A 119 -9.29 9.89 -9.96
C LEU A 119 -8.81 11.13 -10.73
N ARG A 120 -7.52 11.22 -11.02
CA ARG A 120 -7.00 12.37 -11.75
C ARG A 120 -7.67 12.55 -13.10
N THR A 121 -8.14 13.74 -13.40
CA THR A 121 -8.72 14.12 -14.70
C THR A 121 -7.65 14.15 -15.80
N GLY A 122 -7.98 13.60 -16.98
CA GLY A 122 -7.09 13.56 -18.13
C GLY A 122 -6.01 12.47 -18.11
N THR A 123 -4.96 12.64 -18.92
CA THR A 123 -3.88 11.65 -19.06
C THR A 123 -2.86 11.75 -17.92
N LEU A 124 -2.44 10.60 -17.41
CA LEU A 124 -1.38 10.52 -16.41
C LEU A 124 -0.02 10.73 -17.07
N THR A 125 0.74 11.65 -16.51
CA THR A 125 2.08 11.97 -16.98
C THR A 125 3.15 11.30 -16.12
N ALA A 126 4.27 10.92 -16.73
CA ALA A 126 5.37 10.31 -16.00
C ALA A 126 5.89 11.20 -14.86
N PRO A 127 6.11 12.52 -15.04
CA PRO A 127 6.56 13.39 -13.94
C PRO A 127 5.60 13.40 -12.74
N PHE A 128 4.29 13.45 -12.99
CA PHE A 128 3.31 13.42 -11.91
C PHE A 128 3.37 12.10 -11.13
N MET A 129 3.34 10.97 -11.83
CA MET A 129 3.41 9.65 -11.18
C MET A 129 4.71 9.45 -10.41
N LEU A 130 5.86 9.86 -10.96
CA LEU A 130 7.15 9.80 -10.26
C LEU A 130 7.16 10.68 -9.00
N GLY A 131 6.57 11.87 -9.05
CA GLY A 131 6.40 12.71 -7.87
C GLY A 131 5.46 12.10 -6.83
N LEU A 132 4.35 11.51 -7.29
CA LEU A 132 3.35 10.87 -6.43
C LEU A 132 3.94 9.69 -5.64
N ILE A 133 4.71 8.81 -6.28
CA ILE A 133 5.28 7.63 -5.63
C ILE A 133 6.51 7.93 -4.76
N LEU A 134 7.20 9.05 -4.98
CA LEU A 134 8.41 9.40 -4.24
C LEU A 134 8.16 9.52 -2.74
N MET A 135 7.08 10.20 -2.36
CA MET A 135 6.77 10.45 -0.94
C MET A 135 6.35 9.18 -0.20
N PRO A 136 5.44 8.33 -0.72
CA PRO A 136 5.16 7.01 -0.13
C PRO A 136 6.39 6.14 0.03
N VAL A 137 7.25 6.05 -0.98
CA VAL A 137 8.50 5.28 -0.91
C VAL A 137 9.42 5.82 0.20
N ALA A 138 9.61 7.13 0.25
CA ALA A 138 10.44 7.76 1.28
C ALA A 138 9.85 7.56 2.70
N GLY A 139 8.55 7.78 2.86
CA GLY A 139 7.84 7.60 4.14
C GLY A 139 7.91 6.16 4.64
N TRP A 140 7.70 5.19 3.74
CA TRP A 140 7.76 3.77 4.06
C TRP A 140 9.14 3.35 4.54
N ASN A 141 10.19 3.73 3.82
CA ASN A 141 11.56 3.39 4.21
C ASN A 141 12.02 4.11 5.48
N LEU A 142 11.63 5.38 5.65
CA LEU A 142 11.91 6.14 6.87
C LEU A 142 11.26 5.48 8.09
N GLY A 143 9.99 5.12 8.01
CA GLY A 143 9.28 4.44 9.08
C GLY A 143 9.91 3.08 9.42
N THR A 144 10.24 2.26 8.41
CA THR A 144 10.94 0.98 8.62
C THR A 144 12.27 1.16 9.35
N LEU A 145 13.07 2.13 8.92
CA LEU A 145 14.35 2.42 9.57
C LEU A 145 14.16 2.86 11.02
N MET A 146 13.24 3.78 11.27
CA MET A 146 12.93 4.25 12.63
C MET A 146 12.44 3.11 13.52
N GLY A 147 11.51 2.28 13.05
CA GLY A 147 11.00 1.13 13.78
C GLY A 147 12.08 0.10 14.09
N GLY A 148 12.93 -0.21 13.12
CA GLY A 148 14.07 -1.11 13.30
C GLY A 148 15.09 -0.58 14.31
N CYS A 149 15.45 0.70 14.27
CA CYS A 149 16.38 1.31 15.21
C CYS A 149 15.82 1.34 16.65
N ILE A 150 14.53 1.65 16.79
CA ILE A 150 13.90 1.77 18.11
C ILE A 150 13.65 0.39 18.74
N SER A 151 13.45 -0.65 17.92
CA SER A 151 13.15 -2.00 18.42
C SER A 151 14.17 -2.51 19.43
N THR A 152 15.45 -2.16 19.28
CA THR A 152 16.55 -2.56 20.19
C THR A 152 16.57 -1.79 21.51
N LEU A 153 15.85 -0.66 21.60
CA LEU A 153 15.83 0.24 22.74
C LEU A 153 14.58 0.07 23.62
N LEU A 154 13.54 -0.60 23.10
CA LEU A 154 12.25 -0.70 23.78
C LEU A 154 12.23 -1.83 24.83
N PRO A 155 11.65 -1.58 26.03
CA PRO A 155 11.35 -2.63 27.00
C PRO A 155 10.43 -3.71 26.43
N GLN A 156 10.58 -4.96 26.88
CA GLN A 156 9.80 -6.12 26.41
C GLN A 156 8.29 -5.91 26.47
N ALA A 157 7.78 -5.23 27.51
CA ALA A 157 6.35 -4.93 27.64
C ALA A 157 5.83 -4.09 26.46
N LEU A 158 6.61 -3.12 26.00
CA LEU A 158 6.24 -2.26 24.88
C LEU A 158 6.39 -3.00 23.55
N GLN A 159 7.38 -3.89 23.43
CA GLN A 159 7.50 -4.77 22.27
C GLN A 159 6.27 -5.67 22.11
N ASN A 160 5.77 -6.25 23.17
CA ASN A 160 4.55 -7.06 23.16
C ASN A 160 3.31 -6.23 22.77
N ALA A 161 3.20 -5.00 23.26
CA ALA A 161 2.11 -4.09 22.90
C ALA A 161 2.15 -3.72 21.39
N MET A 162 3.33 -3.52 20.83
CA MET A 162 3.50 -3.26 19.38
C MET A 162 3.05 -4.44 18.52
N GLY A 163 3.26 -5.69 18.99
CA GLY A 163 2.73 -6.88 18.31
C GLY A 163 1.19 -6.85 18.19
N ILE A 164 0.50 -6.36 19.23
CA ILE A 164 -0.96 -6.19 19.21
C ILE A 164 -1.37 -5.06 18.25
N ALA A 165 -0.60 -3.97 18.21
CA ALA A 165 -0.87 -2.82 17.34
C ALA A 165 -0.91 -3.21 15.85
N LEU A 166 -0.11 -4.21 15.43
CA LEU A 166 -0.14 -4.76 14.08
C LEU A 166 -1.55 -5.31 13.71
N TYR A 167 -2.13 -6.12 14.59
CA TYR A 167 -3.47 -6.66 14.35
C TYR A 167 -4.53 -5.56 14.36
N ALA A 168 -4.41 -4.58 15.25
CA ALA A 168 -5.29 -3.42 15.29
C ALA A 168 -5.24 -2.61 13.98
N MET A 169 -4.05 -2.46 13.40
CA MET A 169 -3.86 -1.81 12.10
C MET A 169 -4.62 -2.55 10.98
N PHE A 170 -4.48 -3.89 10.88
CA PHE A 170 -5.21 -4.65 9.87
C PHE A 170 -6.73 -4.57 10.05
N ILE A 171 -7.21 -4.61 11.31
CA ILE A 171 -8.62 -4.43 11.63
C ILE A 171 -9.09 -3.03 11.20
N ALA A 172 -8.29 -1.99 11.45
CA ALA A 172 -8.61 -0.62 11.05
C ALA A 172 -8.72 -0.44 9.53
N LEU A 173 -7.96 -1.20 8.74
CA LEU A 173 -8.06 -1.21 7.27
C LEU A 173 -9.31 -1.97 6.78
N ILE A 174 -9.70 -3.05 7.46
CA ILE A 174 -10.82 -3.91 7.05
C ILE A 174 -12.18 -3.29 7.40
N ILE A 175 -12.30 -2.66 8.57
CA ILE A 175 -13.60 -2.15 9.07
C ILE A 175 -14.24 -1.11 8.13
N PRO A 176 -13.56 -0.09 7.60
CA PRO A 176 -14.17 0.87 6.68
C PRO A 176 -14.71 0.20 5.41
N ALA A 177 -13.93 -0.69 4.80
CA ALA A 177 -14.34 -1.44 3.63
C ALA A 177 -15.56 -2.34 3.89
N ALA A 178 -15.58 -3.02 5.04
CA ALA A 178 -16.70 -3.86 5.46
C ALA A 178 -17.98 -3.05 5.75
N LYS A 179 -17.84 -1.83 6.27
CA LYS A 179 -18.98 -0.93 6.50
C LYS A 179 -19.52 -0.32 5.21
N ALA A 180 -18.66 -0.05 4.24
CA ALA A 180 -19.05 0.56 2.97
C ALA A 180 -19.85 -0.38 2.08
N SER A 181 -19.66 -1.72 2.18
CA SER A 181 -20.32 -2.69 1.29
C SER A 181 -20.59 -4.01 2.00
N ALA A 182 -21.87 -4.43 1.98
CA ALA A 182 -22.29 -5.74 2.49
C ALA A 182 -21.66 -6.90 1.70
N HIS A 183 -21.38 -6.72 0.41
CA HIS A 183 -20.69 -7.70 -0.42
C HIS A 183 -19.25 -7.91 0.06
N VAL A 184 -18.54 -6.83 0.37
CA VAL A 184 -17.18 -6.90 0.94
C VAL A 184 -17.20 -7.60 2.29
N LEU A 185 -18.16 -7.26 3.17
CA LEU A 185 -18.33 -7.94 4.46
C LEU A 185 -18.55 -9.45 4.28
N CYS A 186 -19.39 -9.85 3.33
CA CYS A 186 -19.64 -11.27 3.03
C CYS A 186 -18.35 -11.98 2.57
N ILE A 187 -17.57 -11.37 1.67
CA ILE A 187 -16.29 -11.91 1.20
C ILE A 187 -15.28 -12.05 2.35
N ILE A 188 -15.21 -11.07 3.25
CA ILE A 188 -14.36 -11.13 4.45
C ILE A 188 -14.79 -12.29 5.34
N CYS A 189 -16.09 -12.48 5.59
CA CYS A 189 -16.60 -13.60 6.38
C CYS A 189 -16.27 -14.95 5.75
N ILE A 190 -16.39 -15.09 4.42
CA ILE A 190 -16.00 -16.29 3.69
C ILE A 190 -14.50 -16.57 3.87
N ALA A 191 -13.64 -15.55 3.68
CA ALA A 191 -12.20 -15.68 3.83
C ALA A 191 -11.82 -16.17 5.24
N VAL A 192 -12.41 -15.55 6.27
CA VAL A 192 -12.20 -15.93 7.68
C VAL A 192 -12.69 -17.35 7.94
N ALA A 193 -13.88 -17.72 7.48
CA ALA A 193 -14.44 -19.04 7.67
C ALA A 193 -13.57 -20.14 7.01
N VAL A 194 -13.12 -19.92 5.78
CA VAL A 194 -12.22 -20.84 5.07
C VAL A 194 -10.87 -20.94 5.81
N GLN A 195 -10.29 -19.83 6.20
CA GLN A 195 -9.01 -19.81 6.94
C GLN A 195 -9.12 -20.54 8.28
N CYS A 196 -10.19 -20.32 9.05
CA CYS A 196 -10.45 -21.04 10.29
C CYS A 196 -10.67 -22.53 10.03
N GLY A 197 -11.43 -22.91 9.01
CA GLY A 197 -11.61 -24.30 8.63
C GLY A 197 -10.28 -24.99 8.31
N LEU A 198 -9.44 -24.35 7.49
CA LEU A 198 -8.12 -24.89 7.14
C LEU A 198 -7.16 -24.98 8.33
N LYS A 199 -7.32 -24.12 9.34
CA LYS A 199 -6.44 -24.09 10.51
C LYS A 199 -6.85 -25.07 11.60
N TYR A 200 -8.17 -25.20 11.88
CA TYR A 200 -8.66 -25.96 13.04
C TYR A 200 -9.15 -27.36 12.71
N ILE A 201 -9.44 -27.68 11.43
CA ILE A 201 -9.83 -29.03 11.04
C ILE A 201 -8.57 -29.89 10.88
N PRO A 202 -8.43 -30.99 11.65
CA PRO A 202 -7.20 -31.82 11.69
C PRO A 202 -6.75 -32.37 10.34
N VAL A 203 -7.74 -32.63 9.43
CA VAL A 203 -7.47 -33.12 8.07
C VAL A 203 -6.53 -32.22 7.28
N PHE A 204 -6.51 -30.91 7.54
CA PHE A 204 -5.68 -29.95 6.85
C PHE A 204 -4.38 -29.60 7.57
N SER A 205 -4.00 -30.33 8.62
CA SER A 205 -2.80 -30.10 9.41
C SER A 205 -1.49 -30.21 8.60
N PHE A 206 -1.52 -30.89 7.45
CA PHE A 206 -0.39 -31.01 6.53
C PHE A 206 -0.13 -29.72 5.72
N LEU A 207 -1.08 -28.78 5.68
CA LEU A 207 -0.91 -27.52 4.97
C LEU A 207 -0.12 -26.53 5.82
N SER A 208 0.93 -25.95 5.25
CA SER A 208 1.65 -24.87 5.87
C SER A 208 0.81 -23.57 5.92
N ASP A 209 1.18 -22.64 6.77
CA ASP A 209 0.43 -21.39 6.96
C ASP A 209 0.33 -20.56 5.68
N GLY A 210 1.35 -20.54 4.83
CA GLY A 210 1.33 -19.84 3.56
C GLY A 210 0.33 -20.46 2.57
N PHE A 211 0.29 -21.78 2.44
CA PHE A 211 -0.68 -22.43 1.57
C PHE A 211 -2.12 -22.24 2.05
N ARG A 212 -2.36 -22.19 3.36
CA ARG A 212 -3.68 -21.85 3.90
C ARG A 212 -4.12 -20.45 3.49
N VAL A 213 -3.22 -19.47 3.55
CA VAL A 213 -3.48 -18.09 3.09
C VAL A 213 -3.82 -18.07 1.60
N ILE A 214 -3.03 -18.76 0.76
CA ILE A 214 -3.29 -18.85 -0.69
C ILE A 214 -4.69 -19.43 -0.96
N ILE A 215 -4.99 -20.58 -0.37
CA ILE A 215 -6.28 -21.27 -0.58
C ILE A 215 -7.44 -20.39 -0.10
N SER A 216 -7.36 -19.77 1.08
CA SER A 216 -8.43 -18.92 1.61
C SER A 216 -8.65 -17.70 0.73
N THR A 217 -7.58 -17.05 0.26
CA THR A 217 -7.65 -15.88 -0.61
C THR A 217 -8.28 -16.21 -1.96
N VAL A 218 -7.80 -17.25 -2.63
CA VAL A 218 -8.32 -17.68 -3.94
C VAL A 218 -9.77 -18.14 -3.84
N THR A 219 -10.11 -18.90 -2.79
CA THR A 219 -11.48 -19.38 -2.57
C THR A 219 -12.43 -18.21 -2.29
N ALA A 220 -12.05 -17.28 -1.41
CA ALA A 220 -12.88 -16.11 -1.10
C ALA A 220 -13.07 -15.20 -2.30
N ALA A 221 -12.00 -14.96 -3.07
CA ALA A 221 -12.07 -14.16 -4.29
C ALA A 221 -12.93 -14.82 -5.37
N GLY A 222 -12.75 -16.12 -5.58
CA GLY A 222 -13.54 -16.88 -6.57
C GLY A 222 -15.02 -16.95 -6.21
N LEU A 223 -15.34 -17.25 -4.94
CA LEU A 223 -16.73 -17.25 -4.47
C LEU A 223 -17.32 -15.83 -4.50
N GLY A 224 -16.55 -14.81 -4.13
CA GLY A 224 -16.97 -13.43 -4.21
C GLY A 224 -17.31 -13.01 -5.65
N ALA A 225 -16.47 -13.34 -6.61
CA ALA A 225 -16.70 -13.04 -8.02
C ALA A 225 -17.91 -13.82 -8.58
N TRP A 226 -18.17 -15.02 -8.09
CA TRP A 226 -19.33 -15.83 -8.51
C TRP A 226 -20.63 -15.36 -7.88
N LEU A 227 -20.63 -15.01 -6.59
CA LEU A 227 -21.82 -14.58 -5.85
C LEU A 227 -22.22 -13.13 -6.18
N PHE A 228 -21.23 -12.29 -6.48
CA PHE A 228 -21.40 -10.88 -6.77
C PHE A 228 -20.73 -10.54 -8.10
N PRO A 229 -21.23 -11.08 -9.24
CA PRO A 229 -20.72 -10.68 -10.55
C PRO A 229 -20.93 -9.18 -10.68
N GLY A 230 -19.86 -8.46 -10.99
CA GLY A 230 -19.83 -7.00 -11.03
C GLY A 230 -20.97 -6.45 -11.88
N THR A 231 -21.95 -5.82 -11.24
CA THR A 231 -22.73 -4.80 -11.87
C THR A 231 -21.83 -3.58 -11.97
N ASP A 232 -21.78 -2.96 -13.15
CA ASP A 232 -21.10 -1.68 -13.45
C ASP A 232 -21.69 -0.49 -12.65
N ASP A 233 -21.97 -0.68 -11.39
CA ASP A 233 -22.20 0.43 -10.48
C ASP A 233 -20.82 1.02 -10.16
N GLY A 234 -20.49 2.09 -10.89
CA GLY A 234 -19.36 2.97 -10.62
C GLY A 234 -19.43 3.51 -9.18
N GLY A 235 -19.24 2.62 -8.22
CA GLY A 235 -19.11 2.92 -6.81
C GLY A 235 -17.81 3.66 -6.56
N GLU A 236 -17.76 4.91 -7.00
CA GLU A 236 -16.88 5.89 -6.39
C GLU A 236 -17.21 5.90 -4.90
N THR A 237 -16.38 5.22 -4.13
CA THR A 237 -16.51 5.22 -2.68
C THR A 237 -16.50 6.66 -2.20
N GLU A 238 -17.43 7.05 -1.34
CA GLU A 238 -17.54 8.38 -0.72
C GLU A 238 -16.18 8.81 -0.10
N ALA A 239 -15.40 7.86 0.39
CA ALA A 239 -14.00 8.05 0.81
C ALA A 239 -13.05 8.48 -0.32
N ALA A 240 -13.35 8.16 -1.59
CA ALA A 240 -12.56 8.63 -2.72
C ALA A 240 -12.91 10.09 -3.08
N ARG A 241 -14.16 10.52 -2.85
CA ARG A 241 -14.59 11.92 -3.02
C ARG A 241 -14.02 12.84 -1.92
N GLU A 242 -13.92 12.36 -0.69
CA GLU A 242 -13.31 13.13 0.41
C GLU A 242 -11.79 13.29 0.25
N MET A 243 -11.14 12.46 -0.56
CA MET A 243 -9.71 12.57 -0.88
C MET A 243 -9.43 13.38 -2.16
N GLU A 244 -10.44 13.87 -2.87
CA GLU A 244 -10.21 14.81 -3.98
C GLU A 244 -9.64 16.13 -3.42
N PRO A 245 -8.38 16.46 -3.69
CA PRO A 245 -7.88 17.78 -3.37
C PRO A 245 -8.65 18.76 -4.24
N ASN A 246 -9.34 19.71 -3.61
CA ASN A 246 -10.07 20.76 -4.31
C ASN A 246 -9.09 21.48 -5.26
N GLU A 247 -9.21 21.23 -6.57
CA GLU A 247 -8.26 21.78 -7.58
C GLU A 247 -8.23 23.32 -7.53
N GLU A 248 -9.35 23.95 -7.14
CA GLU A 248 -9.43 25.41 -6.99
C GLU A 248 -8.67 25.92 -5.75
N GLU A 249 -8.70 25.20 -4.63
CA GLU A 249 -7.90 25.50 -3.45
C GLU A 249 -6.40 25.29 -3.70
N MET A 250 -6.06 24.22 -4.41
CA MET A 250 -4.67 23.91 -4.79
C MET A 250 -4.08 24.94 -5.75
N ASP A 251 -4.84 25.42 -6.74
CA ASP A 251 -4.38 26.46 -7.67
C ASP A 251 -4.32 27.84 -6.98
N GLY A 252 -5.20 28.10 -6.01
CA GLY A 252 -5.17 29.30 -5.15
C GLY A 252 -3.89 29.36 -4.31
N GLU A 253 -3.60 28.30 -3.59
CA GLU A 253 -2.43 28.22 -2.71
C GLU A 253 -1.09 28.23 -3.48
N ILE A 254 -1.05 27.63 -4.69
CA ILE A 254 0.11 27.70 -5.58
C ILE A 254 0.34 29.14 -6.10
N ARG A 255 -0.73 29.88 -6.37
CA ARG A 255 -0.65 31.29 -6.78
C ARG A 255 -0.15 32.19 -5.66
N ASP A 256 -0.57 31.96 -4.42
CA ASP A 256 -0.16 32.77 -3.27
C ASP A 256 1.31 32.52 -2.90
N ILE A 257 1.76 31.25 -2.89
CA ILE A 257 3.17 30.91 -2.70
C ILE A 257 4.06 31.49 -3.82
N SER A 258 3.55 31.56 -5.04
CA SER A 258 4.26 32.17 -6.19
C SER A 258 4.38 33.69 -6.08
N LYS A 259 3.44 34.36 -5.41
CA LYS A 259 3.48 35.79 -5.15
C LYS A 259 4.43 36.14 -4.00
N GLU A 260 4.47 35.33 -2.94
CA GLU A 260 5.40 35.55 -1.81
C GLU A 260 6.87 35.31 -2.19
N THR A 261 7.14 34.38 -3.11
CA THR A 261 8.52 34.10 -3.56
C THR A 261 8.99 34.96 -4.71
N GLY A 262 8.10 35.76 -5.34
CA GLY A 262 8.40 36.65 -6.46
C GLY A 262 8.53 38.16 -6.08
N GLY A 263 8.40 38.50 -4.81
CA GLY A 263 8.28 39.87 -4.31
C GLY A 263 9.56 40.58 -3.82
N ASP A 264 10.76 40.01 -4.02
CA ASP A 264 12.02 40.67 -3.65
C ASP A 264 12.97 40.73 -4.85
N GLY A 265 12.78 41.72 -5.72
CA GLY A 265 13.69 41.89 -6.84
C GLY A 265 13.40 43.12 -7.72
N ASP A 266 12.96 44.25 -7.14
CA ASP A 266 13.09 45.54 -7.83
C ASP A 266 13.12 46.69 -6.80
N GLY A 267 14.32 47.16 -6.50
CA GLY A 267 14.49 48.37 -5.66
C GLY A 267 15.91 48.58 -5.14
N ALA A 268 16.88 48.80 -6.01
CA ALA A 268 18.02 49.73 -5.76
C ALA A 268 18.86 49.86 -7.03
#